data_05b1a92cef6d19a197136e5da5d2d6d1
#
_entry.id   05b1a92cef6d19a197136e5da5d2d6d1
#
_cell.length_a   1.000
_cell.length_b   1.000
_cell.length_c   1.000
_cell.angle_alpha   90.00
_cell.angle_beta   90.00
_cell.angle_gamma   90.00
#
_symmetry.space_group_name_H-M   'P 1'
#
loop_
_entity.id
_entity.type
_entity.pdbx_description
1 polymer ?
#
loop_
_entity_poly.entity_id
_entity_poly.type
_entity_poly.pdbx_seq_one_letter_code
_entity_poly.pdbx_strand_id
1 'polypeptide(L)'
;MTELERYLAEEIAEDHVDGIISRREAFRRLALMGVGATMATTLITAEVEARDRGKNQGGGHGHGHPDRSVTAWAPAATSPITFPGPLGTLQAAWAAPAGKVKGGVLVIHENRGLTDHIRNVAGRFAANGFAALALDLLSEEGGTAALPDDAARMAALAAVSNTDPARFDKDMKAAITELEKRVGRREPINAIGFCFGGGMIWRLLAAKEKRLSAAAPFYGPFPTGGDLRGIKADVLGVFAGIDDRVNATREAARLALEAARVDYEILTFTEAQHAFFNDTGGFPPTGRFNAPAAEEAWRRVNDWFGHDRN
;
A
#
# COMPACT_ATOMS: atom_id res chain seq x y z
N MET A 1 0.57 -22.43 -2.51
CA MET A 1 0.34 -20.98 -2.67
C MET A 1 0.47 -20.34 -1.29
N THR A 2 1.39 -19.41 -1.12
CA THR A 2 1.57 -18.63 0.11
C THR A 2 0.38 -17.67 0.32
N GLU A 3 0.23 -17.10 1.51
CA GLU A 3 -0.81 -16.10 1.79
C GLU A 3 -0.69 -14.88 0.86
N LEU A 4 0.52 -14.39 0.67
CA LEU A 4 0.78 -13.22 -0.19
C LEU A 4 0.56 -13.52 -1.67
N GLU A 5 0.93 -14.72 -2.15
CA GLU A 5 0.63 -15.16 -3.50
C GLU A 5 -0.88 -15.29 -3.73
N ARG A 6 -1.59 -15.84 -2.75
CA ARG A 6 -3.05 -15.92 -2.80
C ARG A 6 -3.67 -14.51 -2.90
N TYR A 7 -3.22 -13.59 -2.06
CA TYR A 7 -3.65 -12.21 -2.10
C TYR A 7 -3.48 -11.57 -3.49
N LEU A 8 -2.31 -11.74 -4.11
CA LEU A 8 -2.05 -11.23 -5.46
C LEU A 8 -2.93 -11.92 -6.52
N ALA A 9 -3.23 -13.21 -6.37
CA ALA A 9 -4.10 -13.93 -7.30
C ALA A 9 -5.57 -13.48 -7.16
N GLU A 10 -6.04 -13.23 -5.95
CA GLU A 10 -7.37 -12.69 -5.66
C GLU A 10 -7.53 -11.27 -6.21
N GLU A 11 -6.48 -10.42 -6.15
CA GLU A 11 -6.45 -9.10 -6.79
C GLU A 11 -6.69 -9.17 -8.30
N ILE A 12 -6.09 -10.15 -8.97
CA ILE A 12 -6.32 -10.36 -10.41
C ILE A 12 -7.77 -10.75 -10.69
N ALA A 13 -8.36 -11.59 -9.84
CA ALA A 13 -9.76 -11.98 -9.98
C ALA A 13 -10.70 -10.78 -9.76
N GLU A 14 -10.42 -9.95 -8.74
CA GLU A 14 -11.14 -8.72 -8.45
C GLU A 14 -11.03 -7.71 -9.60
N ASP A 15 -9.84 -7.48 -10.15
CA ASP A 15 -9.63 -6.62 -11.32
C ASP A 15 -10.47 -7.07 -12.53
N HIS A 16 -10.66 -8.38 -12.70
CA HIS A 16 -11.53 -8.91 -13.74
C HIS A 16 -13.02 -8.67 -13.46
N VAL A 17 -13.47 -8.94 -12.26
CA VAL A 17 -14.88 -8.75 -11.87
C VAL A 17 -15.28 -7.28 -11.91
N ASP A 18 -14.36 -6.38 -11.61
CA ASP A 18 -14.54 -4.92 -11.74
C ASP A 18 -14.46 -4.42 -13.19
N GLY A 19 -14.12 -5.28 -14.14
CA GLY A 19 -14.03 -4.92 -15.56
C GLY A 19 -12.75 -4.16 -15.92
N ILE A 20 -11.77 -4.10 -15.02
CA ILE A 20 -10.46 -3.46 -15.25
C ILE A 20 -9.65 -4.25 -16.25
N ILE A 21 -9.70 -5.59 -16.18
CA ILE A 21 -9.06 -6.50 -17.13
C ILE A 21 -10.05 -7.50 -17.74
N SER A 22 -9.77 -7.93 -18.96
CA SER A 22 -10.56 -8.98 -19.58
C SER A 22 -10.33 -10.33 -18.90
N ARG A 23 -11.30 -11.26 -19.05
CA ARG A 23 -11.14 -12.63 -18.57
C ARG A 23 -9.87 -13.32 -19.11
N ARG A 24 -9.54 -13.09 -20.39
CA ARG A 24 -8.33 -13.62 -21.01
C ARG A 24 -7.07 -13.10 -20.31
N GLU A 25 -7.06 -11.82 -19.98
CA GLU A 25 -5.92 -11.19 -19.29
C GLU A 25 -5.81 -11.69 -17.85
N ALA A 26 -6.92 -11.87 -17.13
CA ALA A 26 -6.92 -12.47 -15.79
C ALA A 26 -6.30 -13.87 -15.79
N PHE A 27 -6.73 -14.73 -16.71
CA PHE A 27 -6.14 -16.06 -16.85
C PHE A 27 -4.65 -16.00 -17.24
N ARG A 28 -4.24 -15.07 -18.11
CA ARG A 28 -2.83 -14.89 -18.46
C ARG A 28 -2.00 -14.50 -17.24
N ARG A 29 -2.46 -13.55 -16.43
CA ARG A 29 -1.76 -13.08 -15.22
C ARG A 29 -1.67 -14.20 -14.19
N LEU A 30 -2.75 -14.89 -13.92
CA LEU A 30 -2.77 -16.04 -13.00
C LEU A 30 -1.84 -17.16 -13.45
N ALA A 31 -1.81 -17.47 -14.75
CA ALA A 31 -0.90 -18.47 -15.31
C ALA A 31 0.58 -18.09 -15.14
N LEU A 32 0.94 -16.80 -15.33
CA LEU A 32 2.30 -16.31 -15.09
C LEU A 32 2.73 -16.44 -13.62
N MET A 33 1.79 -16.39 -12.69
CA MET A 33 2.03 -16.67 -11.27
C MET A 33 2.08 -18.16 -10.94
N GLY A 34 1.92 -19.05 -11.93
CA GLY A 34 1.87 -20.50 -11.72
C GLY A 34 0.53 -21.03 -11.23
N VAL A 35 -0.54 -20.22 -11.25
CA VAL A 35 -1.89 -20.63 -10.86
C VAL A 35 -2.53 -21.44 -11.98
N GLY A 36 -2.85 -22.70 -11.72
CA GLY A 36 -3.48 -23.59 -12.71
C GLY A 36 -4.91 -23.15 -13.05
N ALA A 37 -5.38 -23.53 -14.26
CA ALA A 37 -6.67 -23.10 -14.81
C ALA A 37 -7.88 -23.40 -13.90
N THR A 38 -7.88 -24.53 -13.21
CA THR A 38 -8.96 -24.87 -12.26
C THR A 38 -9.00 -23.90 -11.09
N MET A 39 -7.87 -23.61 -10.47
CA MET A 39 -7.77 -22.64 -9.36
C MET A 39 -8.11 -21.24 -9.84
N ALA A 40 -7.64 -20.83 -11.02
CA ALA A 40 -7.97 -19.53 -11.62
C ALA A 40 -9.50 -19.38 -11.82
N THR A 41 -10.17 -20.43 -12.30
CA THR A 41 -11.63 -20.44 -12.43
C THR A 41 -12.30 -20.30 -11.07
N THR A 42 -11.82 -21.03 -10.06
CA THR A 42 -12.38 -20.98 -8.70
C THR A 42 -12.25 -19.57 -8.10
N LEU A 43 -11.09 -18.93 -8.23
CA LEU A 43 -10.86 -17.57 -7.71
C LEU A 43 -11.81 -16.56 -8.38
N ILE A 44 -11.92 -16.59 -9.71
CA ILE A 44 -12.81 -15.68 -10.45
C ILE A 44 -14.28 -15.92 -10.07
N THR A 45 -14.70 -17.17 -9.92
CA THR A 45 -16.08 -17.50 -9.54
C THR A 45 -16.40 -17.04 -8.12
N ALA A 46 -15.47 -17.27 -7.18
CA ALA A 46 -15.64 -16.85 -5.79
C ALA A 46 -15.78 -15.32 -5.68
N GLU A 47 -15.03 -14.55 -6.48
CA GLU A 47 -15.09 -13.09 -6.49
C GLU A 47 -16.42 -12.58 -7.08
N VAL A 48 -16.93 -13.20 -8.16
CA VAL A 48 -18.26 -12.89 -8.70
C VAL A 48 -19.35 -13.11 -7.64
N GLU A 49 -19.29 -14.24 -6.93
CA GLU A 49 -20.28 -14.57 -5.88
C GLU A 49 -20.19 -13.62 -4.68
N ALA A 50 -18.98 -13.18 -4.29
CA ALA A 50 -18.78 -12.20 -3.23
C ALA A 50 -19.41 -10.86 -3.59
N ARG A 51 -19.19 -10.37 -4.81
CA ARG A 51 -19.75 -9.14 -5.32
C ARG A 51 -21.28 -9.13 -5.38
N ASP A 52 -21.88 -10.23 -5.81
CA ASP A 52 -23.35 -10.36 -5.88
C ASP A 52 -23.99 -10.35 -4.48
N ARG A 53 -23.30 -10.86 -3.46
CA ARG A 53 -23.73 -10.77 -2.05
C ARG A 53 -23.67 -9.35 -1.52
N GLY A 54 -22.62 -8.58 -1.87
CA GLY A 54 -22.42 -7.19 -1.43
C GLY A 54 -23.50 -6.24 -1.96
N LYS A 55 -24.00 -6.43 -3.18
CA LYS A 55 -25.05 -5.59 -3.77
C LYS A 55 -26.41 -5.63 -3.01
N ASN A 56 -26.63 -6.63 -2.20
CA ASN A 56 -27.87 -6.79 -1.43
C ASN A 56 -27.88 -6.13 -0.04
N GLN A 57 -26.77 -5.46 0.36
CA GLN A 57 -26.63 -4.87 1.70
C GLN A 57 -26.39 -3.34 1.71
N GLY A 58 -26.46 -2.65 0.59
CA GLY A 58 -26.14 -1.23 0.47
C GLY A 58 -27.31 -0.27 0.69
N GLY A 59 -27.33 0.37 1.85
CA GLY A 59 -28.17 1.53 2.14
C GLY A 59 -27.60 2.33 3.32
N GLY A 60 -26.88 3.42 3.07
CA GLY A 60 -26.34 4.27 4.13
C GLY A 60 -26.03 5.69 3.65
N HIS A 61 -26.51 6.67 4.38
CA HIS A 61 -26.56 8.11 4.07
C HIS A 61 -25.20 8.79 4.28
N GLY A 62 -24.75 9.59 3.31
CA GLY A 62 -23.58 10.45 3.40
C GLY A 62 -23.86 11.72 4.19
N HIS A 63 -22.94 12.10 5.07
CA HIS A 63 -22.87 13.44 5.68
C HIS A 63 -21.69 14.20 5.10
N GLY A 64 -21.99 15.28 4.39
CA GLY A 64 -21.00 16.22 3.90
C GLY A 64 -20.43 17.07 5.04
N HIS A 65 -19.11 17.24 5.08
CA HIS A 65 -18.43 18.19 5.95
C HIS A 65 -17.93 19.41 5.16
N PRO A 66 -17.91 20.61 5.79
CA PRO A 66 -17.55 21.84 5.10
C PRO A 66 -16.06 21.98 4.87
N ASP A 67 -15.79 22.65 3.75
CA ASP A 67 -14.54 23.13 3.23
C ASP A 67 -13.48 23.53 4.29
N ARG A 68 -12.33 22.80 4.31
CA ARG A 68 -11.10 23.23 4.96
C ARG A 68 -9.97 23.08 3.96
N SER A 69 -9.15 24.13 3.87
CA SER A 69 -8.00 24.29 2.99
C SER A 69 -7.29 22.99 2.65
N VAL A 70 -7.35 22.65 1.38
CA VAL A 70 -6.78 21.43 0.82
C VAL A 70 -5.28 21.40 1.06
N THR A 71 -4.80 20.45 1.83
CA THR A 71 -3.41 20.01 1.85
C THR A 71 -2.97 19.80 0.40
N ALA A 72 -1.78 20.31 0.01
CA ALA A 72 -1.37 20.33 -1.39
C ALA A 72 -1.47 18.92 -2.01
N TRP A 73 -2.38 18.76 -2.97
CA TRP A 73 -2.57 17.53 -3.72
C TRP A 73 -1.57 17.42 -4.89
N ALA A 74 -1.10 18.59 -5.41
CA ALA A 74 -0.13 18.63 -6.49
C ALA A 74 1.24 18.12 -6.00
N PRO A 75 1.86 17.14 -6.68
CA PRO A 75 3.13 16.58 -6.27
C PRO A 75 4.29 17.50 -6.60
N ALA A 76 5.28 17.59 -5.71
CA ALA A 76 6.62 18.07 -6.05
C ALA A 76 7.32 17.04 -6.97
N ALA A 77 8.33 17.48 -7.70
CA ALA A 77 9.10 16.61 -8.57
C ALA A 77 9.86 15.54 -7.76
N THR A 78 9.90 14.32 -8.31
CA THR A 78 10.72 13.23 -7.78
C THR A 78 11.96 13.00 -8.63
N SER A 79 13.02 12.49 -8.02
CA SER A 79 14.26 12.09 -8.71
C SER A 79 14.51 10.59 -8.49
N PRO A 80 14.97 9.84 -9.51
CA PRO A 80 15.40 8.48 -9.29
C PRO A 80 16.65 8.45 -8.44
N ILE A 81 16.71 7.53 -7.50
CA ILE A 81 17.90 7.26 -6.67
C ILE A 81 18.15 5.76 -6.60
N THR A 82 19.40 5.42 -6.31
CA THR A 82 19.81 4.06 -5.98
C THR A 82 20.62 4.06 -4.69
N PHE A 83 20.57 2.96 -3.95
CA PHE A 83 21.36 2.76 -2.73
C PHE A 83 21.57 1.26 -2.47
N PRO A 84 22.57 0.91 -1.64
CA PRO A 84 22.83 -0.50 -1.32
C PRO A 84 21.64 -1.15 -0.59
N GLY A 85 21.21 -2.30 -1.08
CA GLY A 85 20.27 -3.21 -0.44
C GLY A 85 20.95 -4.49 0.05
N PRO A 86 20.20 -5.40 0.67
CA PRO A 86 20.73 -6.63 1.25
C PRO A 86 21.26 -7.64 0.21
N LEU A 87 20.69 -7.67 -1.00
CA LEU A 87 21.10 -8.60 -2.07
C LEU A 87 21.61 -7.87 -3.31
N GLY A 88 21.54 -6.55 -3.35
CA GLY A 88 21.98 -5.78 -4.52
C GLY A 88 21.70 -4.30 -4.36
N THR A 89 21.52 -3.62 -5.50
CA THR A 89 21.20 -2.19 -5.52
C THR A 89 19.68 -2.01 -5.54
N LEU A 90 19.16 -1.30 -4.56
CA LEU A 90 17.77 -0.88 -4.53
C LEU A 90 17.56 0.41 -5.32
N GLN A 91 16.41 0.51 -5.98
CA GLN A 91 15.94 1.65 -6.74
C GLN A 91 14.78 2.32 -6.01
N ALA A 92 14.70 3.64 -6.08
CA ALA A 92 13.59 4.38 -5.49
C ALA A 92 13.36 5.72 -6.22
N ALA A 93 12.19 6.32 -5.98
CA ALA A 93 11.94 7.71 -6.27
C ALA A 93 12.09 8.53 -4.99
N TRP A 94 12.87 9.60 -5.07
CA TRP A 94 13.14 10.52 -3.97
C TRP A 94 12.46 11.86 -4.19
N ALA A 95 11.81 12.39 -3.17
CA ALA A 95 11.31 13.75 -3.14
C ALA A 95 11.68 14.41 -1.82
N ALA A 96 12.15 15.66 -1.90
CA ALA A 96 12.50 16.47 -0.72
C ALA A 96 11.64 17.75 -0.69
N PRO A 97 11.22 18.22 0.48
CA PRO A 97 10.52 19.50 0.60
C PRO A 97 11.44 20.66 0.31
N ALA A 98 10.88 21.78 -0.17
CA ALA A 98 11.63 23.00 -0.42
C ALA A 98 12.10 23.71 0.85
N GLY A 99 11.55 23.38 2.02
CA GLY A 99 11.83 24.01 3.31
C GLY A 99 12.31 23.04 4.38
N LYS A 100 12.04 23.38 5.65
CA LYS A 100 12.38 22.52 6.78
C LYS A 100 11.66 21.16 6.65
N VAL A 101 12.41 20.08 6.84
CA VAL A 101 11.89 18.72 6.85
C VAL A 101 11.11 18.47 8.15
N LYS A 102 9.88 17.96 8.02
CA LYS A 102 9.04 17.52 9.15
C LYS A 102 9.31 16.09 9.57
N GLY A 103 10.00 15.31 8.73
CA GLY A 103 10.30 13.91 8.91
C GLY A 103 10.47 13.19 7.58
N GLY A 104 10.78 11.91 7.64
CA GLY A 104 10.89 11.01 6.48
C GLY A 104 9.65 10.16 6.30
N VAL A 105 9.28 9.86 5.06
CA VAL A 105 8.19 8.93 4.71
C VAL A 105 8.69 7.87 3.74
N LEU A 106 8.66 6.61 4.16
CA LEU A 106 8.81 5.46 3.27
C LEU A 106 7.46 5.19 2.61
N VAL A 107 7.43 5.17 1.27
CA VAL A 107 6.22 4.88 0.48
C VAL A 107 6.39 3.54 -0.23
N ILE A 108 5.45 2.61 -0.02
CA ILE A 108 5.45 1.28 -0.63
C ILE A 108 4.30 1.17 -1.63
N HIS A 109 4.67 0.73 -2.83
CA HIS A 109 3.82 0.66 -4.01
C HIS A 109 2.77 -0.47 -3.96
N GLU A 110 1.80 -0.36 -4.84
CA GLU A 110 0.80 -1.40 -5.14
C GLU A 110 1.45 -2.59 -5.88
N ASN A 111 0.67 -3.58 -6.26
CA ASN A 111 1.12 -4.79 -6.97
C ASN A 111 1.66 -4.53 -8.40
N ARG A 112 1.65 -3.29 -8.86
CA ARG A 112 2.16 -2.86 -10.18
C ARG A 112 3.56 -2.24 -10.13
N GLY A 113 4.20 -2.25 -8.96
CA GLY A 113 5.53 -1.68 -8.77
C GLY A 113 5.52 -0.16 -8.60
N LEU A 114 6.70 0.45 -8.77
CA LEU A 114 6.91 1.89 -8.63
C LEU A 114 6.36 2.65 -9.85
N THR A 115 5.03 2.83 -9.89
CA THR A 115 4.29 3.58 -10.92
C THR A 115 4.38 5.09 -10.72
N ASP A 116 3.89 5.86 -11.70
CA ASP A 116 3.81 7.33 -11.58
C ASP A 116 2.88 7.76 -10.46
N HIS A 117 1.81 7.01 -10.17
CA HIS A 117 0.96 7.25 -9.00
C HIS A 117 1.78 7.25 -7.70
N ILE A 118 2.57 6.23 -7.48
CA ILE A 118 3.40 6.10 -6.27
C ILE A 118 4.50 7.17 -6.20
N ARG A 119 5.09 7.53 -7.36
CA ARG A 119 6.01 8.68 -7.45
C ARG A 119 5.31 9.99 -7.08
N ASN A 120 4.09 10.19 -7.58
CA ASN A 120 3.27 11.35 -7.23
C ASN A 120 2.93 11.39 -5.74
N VAL A 121 2.64 10.26 -5.10
CA VAL A 121 2.42 10.20 -3.65
C VAL A 121 3.67 10.67 -2.89
N ALA A 122 4.87 10.22 -3.27
CA ALA A 122 6.11 10.72 -2.68
C ALA A 122 6.27 12.24 -2.89
N GLY A 123 5.98 12.73 -4.10
CA GLY A 123 5.96 14.15 -4.40
C GLY A 123 4.96 14.96 -3.58
N ARG A 124 3.77 14.41 -3.32
CA ARG A 124 2.74 15.02 -2.46
C ARG A 124 3.22 15.15 -1.02
N PHE A 125 3.89 14.15 -0.47
CA PHE A 125 4.51 14.26 0.86
C PHE A 125 5.56 15.36 0.89
N ALA A 126 6.37 15.49 -0.16
CA ALA A 126 7.36 16.57 -0.24
C ALA A 126 6.71 17.96 -0.30
N ALA A 127 5.62 18.11 -1.05
CA ALA A 127 4.82 19.34 -1.08
C ALA A 127 4.21 19.69 0.29
N ASN A 128 4.01 18.69 1.17
CA ASN A 128 3.49 18.85 2.53
C ASN A 128 4.58 18.91 3.62
N GLY A 129 5.85 18.99 3.23
CA GLY A 129 6.96 19.21 4.14
C GLY A 129 7.68 17.96 4.63
N PHE A 130 7.36 16.77 4.12
CA PHE A 130 8.07 15.53 4.44
C PHE A 130 9.07 15.18 3.33
N ALA A 131 10.22 14.63 3.69
CA ALA A 131 11.08 13.99 2.72
C ALA A 131 10.56 12.57 2.45
N ALA A 132 10.37 12.17 1.20
CA ALA A 132 9.76 10.90 0.87
C ALA A 132 10.64 10.04 -0.03
N LEU A 133 10.67 8.74 0.25
CA LEU A 133 11.37 7.71 -0.51
C LEU A 133 10.35 6.64 -0.91
N ALA A 134 10.02 6.59 -2.19
CA ALA A 134 9.17 5.54 -2.75
C ALA A 134 10.06 4.39 -3.25
N LEU A 135 10.09 3.29 -2.49
CA LEU A 135 10.92 2.12 -2.78
C LEU A 135 10.33 1.30 -3.93
N ASP A 136 11.19 0.83 -4.83
CA ASP A 136 10.86 -0.20 -5.81
C ASP A 136 11.20 -1.58 -5.26
N LEU A 137 10.21 -2.33 -4.79
CA LEU A 137 10.38 -3.70 -4.27
C LEU A 137 10.70 -4.72 -5.37
N LEU A 138 10.72 -4.29 -6.65
CA LEU A 138 11.16 -5.06 -7.80
C LEU A 138 12.60 -4.73 -8.22
N SER A 139 13.35 -4.01 -7.38
CA SER A 139 14.71 -3.53 -7.68
C SER A 139 15.66 -4.66 -8.11
N GLU A 140 15.59 -5.81 -7.47
CA GLU A 140 16.46 -6.95 -7.73
C GLU A 140 16.07 -7.73 -9.00
N GLU A 141 14.84 -7.52 -9.49
CA GLU A 141 14.36 -7.98 -10.79
C GLU A 141 14.68 -6.98 -11.92
N GLY A 142 15.52 -5.99 -11.65
CA GLY A 142 15.89 -4.91 -12.57
C GLY A 142 15.04 -3.64 -12.40
N GLY A 143 14.08 -3.67 -11.50
CA GLY A 143 13.14 -2.59 -11.22
C GLY A 143 11.86 -2.66 -12.05
N THR A 144 10.85 -1.92 -11.61
CA THR A 144 9.53 -1.86 -12.26
C THR A 144 9.62 -1.55 -13.75
N ALA A 145 10.53 -0.67 -14.15
CA ALA A 145 10.68 -0.23 -15.55
C ALA A 145 11.28 -1.31 -16.46
N ALA A 146 12.00 -2.30 -15.92
CA ALA A 146 12.58 -3.39 -16.69
C ALA A 146 11.54 -4.48 -17.04
N LEU A 147 10.43 -4.52 -16.33
CA LEU A 147 9.37 -5.49 -16.55
C LEU A 147 8.33 -4.97 -17.54
N PRO A 148 7.95 -5.78 -18.55
CA PRO A 148 7.24 -5.29 -19.73
C PRO A 148 5.81 -4.82 -19.45
N ASP A 149 5.15 -5.42 -18.48
CA ASP A 149 3.75 -5.12 -18.16
C ASP A 149 3.40 -5.46 -16.70
N ASP A 150 2.19 -5.11 -16.29
CA ASP A 150 1.69 -5.37 -14.93
C ASP A 150 1.65 -6.86 -14.60
N ALA A 151 1.38 -7.73 -15.57
CA ALA A 151 1.37 -9.16 -15.37
C ALA A 151 2.76 -9.70 -14.96
N ALA A 152 3.81 -9.22 -15.64
CA ALA A 152 5.19 -9.57 -15.30
C ALA A 152 5.59 -9.03 -13.91
N ARG A 153 5.17 -7.83 -13.56
CA ARG A 153 5.41 -7.21 -12.24
C ARG A 153 4.74 -8.02 -11.12
N MET A 154 3.46 -8.35 -11.29
CA MET A 154 2.73 -9.17 -10.33
C MET A 154 3.32 -10.58 -10.18
N ALA A 155 3.70 -11.21 -11.29
CA ALA A 155 4.36 -12.52 -11.29
C ALA A 155 5.72 -12.48 -10.56
N ALA A 156 6.50 -11.42 -10.75
CA ALA A 156 7.77 -11.22 -10.04
C ALA A 156 7.56 -11.07 -8.53
N LEU A 157 6.60 -10.23 -8.10
CA LEU A 157 6.23 -10.10 -6.68
C LEU A 157 5.76 -11.43 -6.08
N ALA A 158 4.96 -12.20 -6.82
CA ALA A 158 4.50 -13.53 -6.40
C ALA A 158 5.68 -14.51 -6.25
N ALA A 159 6.61 -14.51 -7.20
CA ALA A 159 7.80 -15.35 -7.15
C ALA A 159 8.64 -15.08 -5.89
N VAL A 160 8.89 -13.81 -5.57
CA VAL A 160 9.58 -13.41 -4.32
C VAL A 160 8.79 -13.84 -3.10
N SER A 161 7.46 -13.65 -3.12
CA SER A 161 6.58 -14.04 -2.01
C SER A 161 6.63 -15.54 -1.71
N ASN A 162 6.91 -16.36 -2.72
CA ASN A 162 7.04 -17.80 -2.59
C ASN A 162 8.43 -18.26 -2.15
N THR A 163 9.47 -17.58 -2.60
CA THR A 163 10.86 -18.05 -2.42
C THR A 163 11.57 -17.42 -1.23
N ASP A 164 11.46 -16.11 -1.04
CA ASP A 164 12.05 -15.36 0.08
C ASP A 164 11.18 -14.15 0.45
N PRO A 165 10.02 -14.33 1.07
CA PRO A 165 9.16 -13.22 1.49
C PRO A 165 9.83 -12.28 2.52
N ALA A 166 10.86 -12.76 3.23
CA ALA A 166 11.64 -11.95 4.16
C ALA A 166 12.53 -10.91 3.45
N ARG A 167 12.76 -11.04 2.15
CA ARG A 167 13.47 -10.07 1.33
C ARG A 167 12.78 -8.70 1.39
N PHE A 168 11.46 -8.66 1.25
CA PHE A 168 10.71 -7.41 1.33
C PHE A 168 10.94 -6.66 2.65
N ASP A 169 10.99 -7.39 3.77
CA ASP A 169 11.27 -6.78 5.07
C ASP A 169 12.70 -6.21 5.14
N LYS A 170 13.67 -6.91 4.56
CA LYS A 170 15.08 -6.47 4.49
C LYS A 170 15.24 -5.23 3.61
N ASP A 171 14.59 -5.22 2.44
CA ASP A 171 14.63 -4.10 1.48
C ASP A 171 13.99 -2.84 2.08
N MET A 172 12.82 -2.97 2.72
CA MET A 172 12.18 -1.86 3.43
C MET A 172 13.05 -1.32 4.58
N LYS A 173 13.72 -2.19 5.35
CA LYS A 173 14.65 -1.79 6.41
C LYS A 173 15.88 -1.07 5.86
N ALA A 174 16.39 -1.49 4.70
CA ALA A 174 17.48 -0.78 4.01
C ALA A 174 17.03 0.60 3.51
N ALA A 175 15.81 0.70 2.97
CA ALA A 175 15.23 1.97 2.56
C ALA A 175 15.02 2.94 3.74
N ILE A 176 14.59 2.45 4.91
CA ILE A 176 14.53 3.26 6.14
C ILE A 176 15.92 3.76 6.52
N THR A 177 16.95 2.93 6.41
CA THR A 177 18.34 3.34 6.69
C THR A 177 18.79 4.45 5.75
N GLU A 178 18.45 4.35 4.46
CA GLU A 178 18.76 5.41 3.49
C GLU A 178 17.96 6.69 3.77
N LEU A 179 16.70 6.54 4.18
CA LEU A 179 15.84 7.67 4.55
C LEU A 179 16.41 8.41 5.77
N GLU A 180 16.82 7.70 6.84
CA GLU A 180 17.49 8.28 8.02
C GLU A 180 18.79 9.04 7.68
N LYS A 181 19.57 8.54 6.72
CA LYS A 181 20.78 9.25 6.25
C LYS A 181 20.45 10.59 5.61
N ARG A 182 19.34 10.66 4.87
CA ARG A 182 18.93 11.84 4.11
C ARG A 182 18.23 12.89 4.96
N VAL A 183 17.40 12.48 5.91
CA VAL A 183 16.64 13.41 6.76
C VAL A 183 17.33 13.72 8.09
N GLY A 184 18.20 12.82 8.55
CA GLY A 184 18.83 12.88 9.87
C GLY A 184 18.16 11.95 10.87
N ARG A 185 18.98 11.32 11.73
CA ARG A 185 18.52 10.30 12.69
C ARG A 185 17.58 10.80 13.80
N ARG A 186 17.43 12.11 13.93
CA ARG A 186 16.54 12.72 14.95
C ARG A 186 15.16 13.00 14.39
N GLU A 187 15.02 12.99 13.08
CA GLU A 187 13.74 13.25 12.43
C GLU A 187 12.86 11.99 12.49
N PRO A 188 11.55 12.15 12.70
CA PRO A 188 10.64 11.01 12.71
C PRO A 188 10.60 10.32 11.34
N ILE A 189 10.55 9.00 11.35
CA ILE A 189 10.40 8.18 10.14
C ILE A 189 9.02 7.53 10.18
N ASN A 190 8.25 7.79 9.13
CA ASN A 190 6.92 7.25 8.93
C ASN A 190 6.92 6.29 7.72
N ALA A 191 5.91 5.43 7.64
CA ALA A 191 5.75 4.53 6.52
C ALA A 191 4.29 4.46 6.06
N ILE A 192 4.09 4.46 4.75
CA ILE A 192 2.77 4.28 4.12
C ILE A 192 2.90 3.26 2.99
N GLY A 193 1.86 2.48 2.77
CA GLY A 193 1.80 1.55 1.65
C GLY A 193 0.37 1.32 1.21
N PHE A 194 0.21 0.99 -0.06
CA PHE A 194 -1.07 0.90 -0.73
C PHE A 194 -1.28 -0.51 -1.27
N CYS A 195 -2.47 -1.12 -1.09
CA CYS A 195 -2.78 -2.43 -1.61
C CYS A 195 -1.77 -3.49 -1.10
N PHE A 196 -1.05 -4.15 -1.99
CA PHE A 196 0.12 -4.98 -1.67
C PHE A 196 1.06 -4.27 -0.69
N GLY A 197 1.40 -3.00 -0.97
CA GLY A 197 2.24 -2.19 -0.09
C GLY A 197 1.63 -1.95 1.29
N GLY A 198 0.32 -1.86 1.41
CA GLY A 198 -0.38 -1.81 2.70
C GLY A 198 -0.14 -3.08 3.52
N GLY A 199 -0.21 -4.24 2.86
CA GLY A 199 0.17 -5.53 3.46
C GLY A 199 1.64 -5.58 3.86
N MET A 200 2.54 -4.97 3.05
CA MET A 200 3.97 -4.87 3.38
C MET A 200 4.22 -3.98 4.60
N ILE A 201 3.45 -2.91 4.80
CA ILE A 201 3.55 -2.09 6.01
C ILE A 201 3.13 -2.89 7.25
N TRP A 202 2.03 -3.65 7.18
CA TRP A 202 1.66 -4.54 8.27
C TRP A 202 2.75 -5.57 8.60
N ARG A 203 3.38 -6.16 7.56
CA ARG A 203 4.52 -7.07 7.73
C ARG A 203 5.71 -6.39 8.38
N LEU A 204 6.07 -5.18 7.95
CA LEU A 204 7.17 -4.40 8.51
C LEU A 204 6.96 -4.12 10.01
N LEU A 205 5.74 -3.79 10.40
CA LEU A 205 5.36 -3.65 11.81
C LEU A 205 5.49 -4.99 12.55
N ALA A 206 4.98 -6.08 12.00
CA ALA A 206 5.11 -7.43 12.59
C ALA A 206 6.58 -7.88 12.68
N ALA A 207 7.44 -7.46 11.75
CA ALA A 207 8.89 -7.64 11.78
C ALA A 207 9.61 -6.73 12.79
N LYS A 208 8.85 -6.00 13.63
CA LYS A 208 9.32 -5.16 14.75
C LYS A 208 10.31 -4.07 14.32
N GLU A 209 10.04 -3.37 13.21
CA GLU A 209 10.82 -2.20 12.84
C GLU A 209 10.58 -1.06 13.85
N LYS A 210 11.59 -0.81 14.69
CA LYS A 210 11.47 0.11 15.85
C LYS A 210 11.76 1.58 15.53
N ARG A 211 12.26 1.86 14.33
CA ARG A 211 12.59 3.22 13.89
C ARG A 211 11.38 3.98 13.37
N LEU A 212 10.27 3.28 13.10
CA LEU A 212 9.04 3.92 12.67
C LEU A 212 8.40 4.68 13.84
N SER A 213 8.09 5.95 13.60
CA SER A 213 7.28 6.79 14.47
C SER A 213 5.80 6.58 14.21
N ALA A 214 5.40 6.47 12.94
CA ALA A 214 4.04 6.13 12.54
C ALA A 214 3.99 5.27 11.29
N ALA A 215 2.87 4.58 11.11
CA ALA A 215 2.60 3.76 9.95
C ALA A 215 1.15 3.91 9.48
N ALA A 216 0.94 3.91 8.16
CA ALA A 216 -0.36 4.02 7.54
C ALA A 216 -0.53 2.94 6.45
N PRO A 217 -0.93 1.71 6.80
CA PRO A 217 -1.31 0.70 5.82
C PRO A 217 -2.68 1.04 5.21
N PHE A 218 -2.73 1.23 3.88
CA PHE A 218 -3.93 1.53 3.11
C PHE A 218 -4.41 0.27 2.39
N TYR A 219 -5.65 -0.11 2.62
CA TYR A 219 -6.36 -1.24 2.00
C TYR A 219 -5.45 -2.45 1.69
N GLY A 220 -4.60 -2.78 2.64
CA GLY A 220 -3.71 -3.96 2.58
C GLY A 220 -4.07 -4.96 3.67
N PRO A 221 -3.97 -6.27 3.41
CA PRO A 221 -4.36 -7.30 4.36
C PRO A 221 -3.40 -7.35 5.55
N PHE A 222 -3.96 -7.51 6.74
CA PHE A 222 -3.17 -7.85 7.92
C PHE A 222 -2.73 -9.32 7.85
N PRO A 223 -1.44 -9.64 8.06
CA PRO A 223 -0.95 -11.00 7.91
C PRO A 223 -1.52 -11.96 8.97
N THR A 224 -1.85 -13.18 8.56
CA THR A 224 -2.33 -14.21 9.47
C THR A 224 -1.33 -14.46 10.59
N GLY A 225 -1.82 -14.42 11.83
CA GLY A 225 -0.97 -14.58 13.01
C GLY A 225 -0.01 -13.42 13.28
N GLY A 226 -0.21 -12.28 12.63
CA GLY A 226 0.60 -11.08 12.83
C GLY A 226 0.60 -10.62 14.29
N ASP A 227 1.78 -10.45 14.87
CA ASP A 227 1.96 -9.96 16.24
C ASP A 227 2.61 -8.58 16.23
N LEU A 228 1.91 -7.58 16.77
CA LEU A 228 2.39 -6.20 16.85
C LEU A 228 2.95 -5.82 18.23
N ARG A 229 2.95 -6.71 19.21
CA ARG A 229 3.48 -6.40 20.56
C ARG A 229 4.94 -5.95 20.47
N GLY A 230 5.24 -4.81 21.08
CA GLY A 230 6.57 -4.21 21.14
C GLY A 230 6.96 -3.36 19.94
N ILE A 231 6.04 -3.06 19.01
CA ILE A 231 6.22 -1.94 18.07
C ILE A 231 6.19 -0.61 18.82
N LYS A 232 6.67 0.45 18.19
CA LYS A 232 6.64 1.81 18.74
C LYS A 232 5.82 2.77 17.89
N ALA A 233 5.59 2.37 16.64
CA ALA A 233 4.85 3.19 15.69
C ALA A 233 3.38 3.29 16.07
N ASP A 234 2.83 4.49 16.01
CA ASP A 234 1.39 4.69 16.00
C ASP A 234 0.83 4.31 14.63
N VAL A 235 -0.38 3.76 14.60
CA VAL A 235 -0.89 3.16 13.37
C VAL A 235 -2.25 3.75 12.95
N LEU A 236 -2.31 4.28 11.72
CA LEU A 236 -3.55 4.64 11.04
C LEU A 236 -3.90 3.56 10.01
N GLY A 237 -4.69 2.58 10.39
CA GLY A 237 -5.17 1.55 9.47
C GLY A 237 -6.29 2.09 8.59
N VAL A 238 -6.10 2.14 7.28
CA VAL A 238 -7.09 2.70 6.33
C VAL A 238 -7.68 1.59 5.49
N PHE A 239 -9.01 1.44 5.55
CA PHE A 239 -9.76 0.38 4.89
C PHE A 239 -10.81 0.96 3.94
N ALA A 240 -11.07 0.24 2.85
CA ALA A 240 -12.16 0.49 1.93
C ALA A 240 -13.38 -0.35 2.35
N GLY A 241 -14.56 0.27 2.43
CA GLY A 241 -15.77 -0.40 2.93
C GLY A 241 -16.25 -1.52 2.01
N ILE A 242 -16.04 -1.33 0.69
CA ILE A 242 -16.40 -2.30 -0.35
C ILE A 242 -15.14 -3.08 -0.76
N ASP A 243 -14.54 -3.79 0.18
CA ASP A 243 -13.33 -4.63 0.00
C ASP A 243 -13.40 -5.78 1.02
N ASP A 244 -14.27 -6.73 0.76
CA ASP A 244 -14.57 -7.82 1.71
C ASP A 244 -13.32 -8.65 2.03
N ARG A 245 -12.44 -8.83 1.06
CA ARG A 245 -11.21 -9.60 1.16
C ARG A 245 -10.24 -8.99 2.18
N VAL A 246 -9.96 -7.69 2.07
CA VAL A 246 -9.08 -6.99 3.02
C VAL A 246 -9.80 -6.80 4.36
N ASN A 247 -11.09 -6.46 4.33
CA ASN A 247 -11.90 -6.25 5.54
C ASN A 247 -12.02 -7.52 6.40
N ALA A 248 -11.92 -8.72 5.83
CA ALA A 248 -11.84 -9.97 6.58
C ALA A 248 -10.67 -10.02 7.58
N THR A 249 -9.60 -9.24 7.33
CA THR A 249 -8.42 -9.16 8.20
C THR A 249 -8.46 -8.00 9.21
N ARG A 250 -9.43 -7.08 9.10
CA ARG A 250 -9.50 -5.83 9.88
C ARG A 250 -9.62 -6.08 11.38
N GLU A 251 -10.43 -7.05 11.77
CA GLU A 251 -10.61 -7.36 13.20
C GLU A 251 -9.35 -7.95 13.82
N ALA A 252 -8.62 -8.80 13.09
CA ALA A 252 -7.33 -9.31 13.53
C ALA A 252 -6.29 -8.18 13.70
N ALA A 253 -6.26 -7.22 12.78
CA ALA A 253 -5.42 -6.03 12.89
C ALA A 253 -5.77 -5.20 14.14
N ARG A 254 -7.06 -4.96 14.39
CA ARG A 254 -7.54 -4.21 15.56
C ARG A 254 -7.09 -4.88 16.88
N LEU A 255 -7.29 -6.18 17.00
CA LEU A 255 -6.88 -6.94 18.19
C LEU A 255 -5.36 -6.93 18.38
N ALA A 256 -4.58 -7.02 17.30
CA ALA A 256 -3.13 -6.95 17.37
C ALA A 256 -2.62 -5.56 17.81
N LEU A 257 -3.27 -4.48 17.36
CA LEU A 257 -2.98 -3.10 17.77
C LEU A 257 -3.32 -2.87 19.25
N GLU A 258 -4.47 -3.34 19.71
CA GLU A 258 -4.82 -3.29 21.13
C GLU A 258 -3.79 -4.02 22.01
N ALA A 259 -3.37 -5.23 21.58
CA ALA A 259 -2.34 -5.99 22.28
C ALA A 259 -0.97 -5.31 22.28
N ALA A 260 -0.67 -4.52 21.26
CA ALA A 260 0.56 -3.73 21.14
C ALA A 260 0.59 -2.53 22.08
N ARG A 261 -0.56 -2.00 22.48
CA ARG A 261 -0.71 -0.82 23.35
C ARG A 261 -0.05 0.44 22.78
N VAL A 262 -0.17 0.64 21.48
CA VAL A 262 0.22 1.86 20.76
C VAL A 262 -1.02 2.68 20.46
N ASP A 263 -0.83 3.96 20.14
CA ASP A 263 -1.92 4.77 19.62
C ASP A 263 -2.28 4.29 18.22
N TYR A 264 -3.58 4.09 17.98
CA TYR A 264 -4.04 3.66 16.68
C TYR A 264 -5.44 4.18 16.35
N GLU A 265 -5.69 4.26 15.07
CA GLU A 265 -7.03 4.46 14.53
C GLU A 265 -7.27 3.51 13.36
N ILE A 266 -8.49 3.01 13.24
CA ILE A 266 -8.96 2.28 12.06
C ILE A 266 -10.02 3.11 11.38
N LEU A 267 -9.66 3.63 10.21
CA LEU A 267 -10.52 4.45 9.37
C LEU A 267 -11.07 3.59 8.23
N THR A 268 -12.40 3.57 8.08
CA THR A 268 -13.07 2.82 7.02
C THR A 268 -13.95 3.75 6.20
N PHE A 269 -13.70 3.84 4.91
CA PHE A 269 -14.51 4.61 3.95
C PHE A 269 -15.58 3.71 3.35
N THR A 270 -16.80 3.79 3.87
CA THR A 270 -17.89 2.82 3.63
C THR A 270 -18.27 2.65 2.16
N GLU A 271 -18.17 3.71 1.34
CA GLU A 271 -18.52 3.69 -0.09
C GLU A 271 -17.30 3.57 -1.02
N ALA A 272 -16.11 3.39 -0.46
CA ALA A 272 -14.88 3.23 -1.23
C ALA A 272 -14.61 1.77 -1.55
N GLN A 273 -14.13 1.52 -2.76
CA GLN A 273 -13.62 0.23 -3.21
C GLN A 273 -12.12 0.11 -2.93
N HIS A 274 -11.58 -1.09 -3.09
CA HIS A 274 -10.13 -1.32 -3.09
C HIS A 274 -9.42 -0.32 -4.01
N ALA A 275 -8.21 0.15 -3.64
CA ALA A 275 -7.43 1.14 -4.41
C ALA A 275 -8.10 2.51 -4.63
N PHE A 276 -9.05 2.91 -3.79
CA PHE A 276 -9.79 4.18 -3.91
C PHE A 276 -8.91 5.44 -3.91
N PHE A 277 -7.67 5.35 -3.46
CA PHE A 277 -6.73 6.47 -3.41
C PHE A 277 -5.98 6.70 -4.74
N ASN A 278 -6.00 5.73 -5.67
CA ASN A 278 -5.25 5.83 -6.92
C ASN A 278 -6.00 6.69 -7.96
N ASP A 279 -5.54 7.91 -8.15
CA ASP A 279 -6.09 8.93 -9.06
C ASP A 279 -5.45 8.99 -10.44
N THR A 280 -4.42 8.21 -10.70
CA THR A 280 -3.77 8.16 -12.01
C THR A 280 -4.31 7.01 -12.83
N GLY A 281 -4.89 7.29 -13.97
CA GLY A 281 -5.54 6.42 -14.94
C GLY A 281 -4.91 5.07 -15.31
N GLY A 282 -4.22 4.41 -14.40
CA GLY A 282 -3.92 2.98 -14.50
C GLY A 282 -5.16 2.11 -14.33
N PHE A 283 -6.24 2.69 -13.83
CA PHE A 283 -7.58 2.13 -13.79
C PHE A 283 -8.48 2.89 -14.77
N PRO A 284 -9.44 2.22 -15.44
CA PRO A 284 -10.41 2.93 -16.28
C PRO A 284 -11.11 4.04 -15.49
N PRO A 285 -11.63 5.10 -16.15
CA PRO A 285 -12.41 6.18 -15.48
C PRO A 285 -13.67 5.70 -14.75
N THR A 286 -14.09 4.47 -14.97
CA THR A 286 -15.14 3.77 -14.20
C THR A 286 -14.65 3.28 -12.85
N GLY A 287 -13.47 3.71 -12.48
CA GLY A 287 -12.61 3.10 -11.56
C GLY A 287 -12.93 3.33 -10.11
N ARG A 288 -12.08 2.76 -9.35
CA ARG A 288 -12.11 2.67 -7.90
C ARG A 288 -11.76 3.98 -7.20
N PHE A 289 -11.25 5.00 -7.93
CA PHE A 289 -10.91 6.29 -7.33
C PHE A 289 -12.16 6.96 -6.75
N ASN A 290 -12.07 7.29 -5.46
CA ASN A 290 -13.12 7.99 -4.73
C ASN A 290 -12.51 9.26 -4.15
N ALA A 291 -12.75 10.41 -4.83
CA ALA A 291 -12.13 11.67 -4.49
C ALA A 291 -12.39 12.10 -3.03
N PRO A 292 -13.64 12.10 -2.51
CA PRO A 292 -13.90 12.46 -1.12
C PRO A 292 -13.16 11.57 -0.11
N ALA A 293 -13.14 10.26 -0.34
CA ALA A 293 -12.43 9.33 0.53
C ALA A 293 -10.91 9.53 0.45
N ALA A 294 -10.37 9.75 -0.75
CA ALA A 294 -8.94 9.97 -0.96
C ALA A 294 -8.47 11.28 -0.33
N GLU A 295 -9.23 12.37 -0.46
CA GLU A 295 -8.93 13.68 0.13
C GLU A 295 -8.95 13.60 1.67
N GLU A 296 -9.96 12.99 2.26
CA GLU A 296 -10.03 12.83 3.72
C GLU A 296 -8.93 11.90 4.23
N ALA A 297 -8.66 10.77 3.55
CA ALA A 297 -7.56 9.88 3.90
C ALA A 297 -6.20 10.60 3.83
N TRP A 298 -6.00 11.44 2.80
CA TRP A 298 -4.79 12.24 2.64
C TRP A 298 -4.61 13.25 3.77
N ARG A 299 -5.69 13.96 4.13
CA ARG A 299 -5.68 14.88 5.26
C ARG A 299 -5.33 14.16 6.55
N ARG A 300 -6.00 13.02 6.84
CA ARG A 300 -5.79 12.24 8.05
C ARG A 300 -4.37 11.70 8.18
N VAL A 301 -3.78 11.20 7.10
CA VAL A 301 -2.40 10.68 7.15
C VAL A 301 -1.38 11.79 7.35
N ASN A 302 -1.58 12.97 6.74
CA ASN A 302 -0.69 14.11 6.98
C ASN A 302 -0.78 14.62 8.42
N ASP A 303 -1.98 14.71 8.98
CA ASP A 303 -2.19 15.03 10.40
C ASP A 303 -1.52 13.96 11.29
N TRP A 304 -1.71 12.67 10.97
CA TRP A 304 -1.13 11.55 11.72
C TRP A 304 0.40 11.55 11.74
N PHE A 305 1.02 11.82 10.60
CA PHE A 305 2.49 11.89 10.49
C PHE A 305 3.08 13.20 11.02
N GLY A 306 2.29 14.27 11.06
CA GLY A 306 2.70 15.58 11.55
C GLY A 306 2.53 15.80 13.05
N HIS A 307 1.93 14.86 13.79
CA HIS A 307 1.81 15.02 15.25
C HIS A 307 3.17 14.97 15.92
N ASP A 308 3.49 16.04 16.66
CA ASP A 308 4.67 16.07 17.54
C ASP A 308 4.46 15.05 18.67
N ARG A 309 5.24 14.00 18.63
CA ARG A 309 5.24 12.96 19.67
C ARG A 309 6.33 13.30 20.67
N ASN A 310 5.91 13.93 21.76
CA ASN A 310 6.76 14.20 22.92
C ASN A 310 6.89 12.96 23.80
#